data_3c03a516d98ca752f9449d4453220458
#
_entry.id   3c03a516d98ca752f9449d4453220458
#
_cell.length_a   1.000
_cell.length_b   1.000
_cell.length_c   1.000
_cell.angle_alpha   90.00
_cell.angle_beta   90.00
_cell.angle_gamma   90.00
#
_symmetry.space_group_name_H-M   'P 1'
#
loop_
_entity.id
_entity.type
_entity.pdbx_description
1 polymer ?
#
loop_
_entity_poly.entity_id
_entity_poly.type
_entity_poly.pdbx_seq_one_letter_code
_entity_poly.pdbx_strand_id
1 'polypeptide(L)'
;MLGESYTGPVTVNLAHIPHILLGGSTGSGKSVLLKLLLMQALRKGAEVYIADFKGGVDFPKVWHEKCRMCFTEENLRYTLDQLVAVLEYRKNAFKALGCPNIDAYNEIAERPLQRLIFACDEVAEMLDKTGADNERKKLLAQIENKLSTIARQGRAFGIHLILATQRPDATIIPGQIRNNMDFRVCGRADSVLSQIILDNTSAAEQIPKDARGRFITGDGTVFQGYLFDEGQL
;
A
#
# COMPACT_ATOMS: atom_id res chain seq x y z
N MET A 1 -9.61 5.48 9.39
CA MET A 1 -9.21 6.84 9.85
C MET A 1 -7.70 6.94 9.88
N LEU A 2 -7.14 8.07 9.45
CA LEU A 2 -5.69 8.28 9.37
C LEU A 2 -5.18 9.20 10.49
N GLY A 3 -5.92 10.24 10.79
CA GLY A 3 -5.52 11.27 11.74
C GLY A 3 -6.53 12.41 11.77
N GLU A 4 -6.10 13.51 12.35
CA GLU A 4 -6.91 14.73 12.56
C GLU A 4 -6.32 15.92 11.80
N SER A 5 -7.17 16.62 11.07
CA SER A 5 -6.85 17.89 10.41
C SER A 5 -7.60 19.03 11.11
N TYR A 6 -7.34 20.28 10.70
CA TYR A 6 -8.10 21.42 11.21
C TYR A 6 -9.60 21.37 10.89
N THR A 7 -9.98 20.63 9.85
CA THR A 7 -11.38 20.51 9.40
C THR A 7 -12.03 19.22 9.91
N GLY A 8 -11.33 18.41 10.71
CA GLY A 8 -11.81 17.17 11.28
C GLY A 8 -11.03 15.94 10.84
N PRO A 9 -11.57 14.73 11.09
CA PRO A 9 -10.85 13.49 10.86
C PRO A 9 -10.61 13.21 9.37
N VAL A 10 -9.38 12.84 9.03
CA VAL A 10 -8.99 12.38 7.70
C VAL A 10 -9.23 10.89 7.57
N THR A 11 -10.01 10.49 6.57
CA THR A 11 -10.38 9.10 6.34
C THR A 11 -10.09 8.67 4.91
N VAL A 12 -9.89 7.38 4.70
CA VAL A 12 -9.82 6.77 3.38
C VAL A 12 -10.75 5.56 3.32
N ASN A 13 -11.49 5.41 2.24
CA ASN A 13 -12.33 4.25 1.98
C ASN A 13 -11.77 3.45 0.80
N LEU A 14 -11.20 2.27 1.09
CA LEU A 14 -10.57 1.41 0.07
C LEU A 14 -11.58 0.88 -0.96
N ALA A 15 -12.88 0.89 -0.68
CA ALA A 15 -13.90 0.54 -1.69
C ALA A 15 -13.92 1.56 -2.84
N HIS A 16 -13.69 2.83 -2.54
CA HIS A 16 -13.70 3.94 -3.51
C HIS A 16 -12.29 4.31 -3.99
N ILE A 17 -11.31 4.27 -3.10
CA ILE A 17 -9.92 4.63 -3.36
C ILE A 17 -9.06 3.38 -3.14
N PRO A 18 -8.77 2.61 -4.20
CA PRO A 18 -8.29 1.23 -4.07
C PRO A 18 -6.84 1.12 -3.61
N HIS A 19 -6.00 2.08 -3.96
CA HIS A 19 -4.56 1.97 -3.75
C HIS A 19 -4.02 3.23 -3.07
N ILE A 20 -3.04 3.02 -2.18
CA ILE A 20 -2.44 4.07 -1.36
C ILE A 20 -0.94 4.12 -1.60
N LEU A 21 -0.40 5.30 -1.89
CA LEU A 21 1.03 5.58 -1.93
C LEU A 21 1.41 6.45 -0.73
N LEU A 22 2.32 5.95 0.09
CA LEU A 22 2.84 6.65 1.27
C LEU A 22 4.28 7.06 1.06
N GLY A 23 4.59 8.33 1.30
CA GLY A 23 5.96 8.85 1.29
C GLY A 23 6.35 9.48 2.61
N GLY A 24 7.64 9.61 2.81
CA GLY A 24 8.21 10.34 3.95
C GLY A 24 9.60 9.88 4.31
N SER A 25 10.45 10.82 4.67
CA SER A 25 11.81 10.57 5.13
C SER A 25 11.84 9.74 6.40
N THR A 26 12.98 9.15 6.71
CA THR A 26 13.20 8.38 7.96
C THR A 26 12.75 9.18 9.18
N GLY A 27 11.96 8.54 10.05
CA GLY A 27 11.43 9.17 11.27
C GLY A 27 10.24 10.11 11.04
N SER A 28 9.67 10.19 9.83
CA SER A 28 8.44 10.96 9.56
C SER A 28 7.17 10.36 10.18
N GLY A 29 7.19 9.06 10.54
CA GLY A 29 6.02 8.32 11.01
C GLY A 29 5.34 7.47 9.93
N LYS A 30 5.94 7.35 8.73
CA LYS A 30 5.41 6.60 7.58
C LYS A 30 5.01 5.16 7.95
N SER A 31 5.92 4.39 8.57
CA SER A 31 5.66 2.99 8.96
C SER A 31 4.57 2.88 10.03
N VAL A 32 4.44 3.87 10.92
CA VAL A 32 3.35 3.94 11.91
C VAL A 32 2.00 4.14 11.21
N LEU A 33 1.94 5.05 10.23
CA LEU A 33 0.73 5.28 9.45
C LEU A 33 0.35 4.06 8.61
N LEU A 34 1.34 3.38 8.00
CA LEU A 34 1.13 2.13 7.29
C LEU A 34 0.51 1.07 8.20
N LYS A 35 1.11 0.83 9.36
CA LYS A 35 0.60 -0.13 10.35
C LYS A 35 -0.80 0.22 10.85
N LEU A 36 -1.09 1.51 11.08
CA LEU A 36 -2.43 1.98 11.45
C LEU A 36 -3.48 1.61 10.40
N LEU A 37 -3.15 1.74 9.11
CA LEU A 37 -4.02 1.34 8.01
C LEU A 37 -4.24 -0.18 8.00
N LEU A 38 -3.17 -0.96 8.14
CA LEU A 38 -3.23 -2.42 8.11
C LEU A 38 -4.00 -2.98 9.31
N MET A 39 -3.80 -2.44 10.51
CA MET A 39 -4.55 -2.81 11.71
C MET A 39 -6.06 -2.58 11.52
N GLN A 40 -6.46 -1.43 10.97
CA GLN A 40 -7.86 -1.14 10.70
C GLN A 40 -8.44 -2.09 9.64
N ALA A 41 -7.64 -2.47 8.64
CA ALA A 41 -8.03 -3.42 7.62
C ALA A 41 -8.26 -4.82 8.19
N LEU A 42 -7.35 -5.31 9.03
CA LEU A 42 -7.49 -6.58 9.75
C LEU A 42 -8.75 -6.59 10.62
N ARG A 43 -9.01 -5.52 11.37
CA ARG A 43 -10.24 -5.39 12.20
C ARG A 43 -11.53 -5.38 11.38
N LYS A 44 -11.45 -5.03 10.11
CA LYS A 44 -12.57 -5.09 9.15
C LYS A 44 -12.64 -6.41 8.39
N GLY A 45 -11.82 -7.40 8.77
CA GLY A 45 -11.83 -8.72 8.18
C GLY A 45 -11.09 -8.84 6.85
N ALA A 46 -10.22 -7.89 6.50
CA ALA A 46 -9.36 -8.04 5.33
C ALA A 46 -8.22 -9.04 5.60
N GLU A 47 -7.80 -9.77 4.58
CA GLU A 47 -6.59 -10.57 4.59
C GLU A 47 -5.41 -9.69 4.14
N VAL A 48 -4.32 -9.69 4.92
CA VAL A 48 -3.19 -8.77 4.73
C VAL A 48 -1.91 -9.55 4.42
N TYR A 49 -1.24 -9.11 3.37
CA TYR A 49 0.06 -9.59 2.89
C TYR A 49 1.08 -8.46 3.04
N ILE A 50 2.22 -8.72 3.63
CA ILE A 50 3.25 -7.70 3.89
C ILE A 50 4.58 -8.14 3.30
N ALA A 51 5.14 -7.33 2.42
CA ALA A 51 6.52 -7.47 1.96
C ALA A 51 7.43 -6.62 2.85
N ASP A 52 8.34 -7.30 3.57
CA ASP A 52 9.34 -6.68 4.45
C ASP A 52 10.72 -7.28 4.21
N PHE A 53 11.52 -6.60 3.41
CA PHE A 53 12.89 -7.02 3.05
C PHE A 53 13.94 -6.65 4.11
N LYS A 54 13.53 -5.99 5.21
CA LYS A 54 14.39 -5.69 6.36
C LYS A 54 14.38 -6.81 7.41
N GLY A 55 13.88 -7.99 7.04
CA GLY A 55 13.90 -9.18 7.90
C GLY A 55 12.90 -9.17 9.06
N GLY A 56 11.79 -8.47 8.94
CA GLY A 56 10.73 -8.47 9.95
C GLY A 56 10.96 -7.50 11.11
N VAL A 57 12.00 -6.67 11.05
CA VAL A 57 12.34 -5.74 12.17
C VAL A 57 11.26 -4.68 12.35
N ASP A 58 10.69 -4.20 11.25
CA ASP A 58 9.66 -3.16 11.28
C ASP A 58 8.27 -3.71 11.70
N PHE A 59 8.07 -5.02 11.61
CA PHE A 59 6.81 -5.69 11.96
C PHE A 59 7.03 -6.72 13.07
N PRO A 60 6.71 -6.42 14.35
CA PRO A 60 6.81 -7.36 15.46
C PRO A 60 6.03 -8.66 15.24
N LYS A 61 6.35 -9.70 16.05
CA LYS A 61 5.80 -11.06 15.93
C LYS A 61 4.27 -11.12 15.79
N VAL A 62 3.54 -10.22 16.44
CA VAL A 62 2.07 -10.14 16.35
C VAL A 62 1.57 -9.96 14.90
N TRP A 63 2.33 -9.26 14.07
CA TRP A 63 2.00 -9.12 12.65
C TRP A 63 2.20 -10.41 11.87
N HIS A 64 3.25 -11.18 12.21
CA HIS A 64 3.52 -12.47 11.58
C HIS A 64 2.43 -13.52 11.88
N GLU A 65 1.73 -13.38 12.99
CA GLU A 65 0.63 -14.25 13.38
C GLU A 65 -0.69 -13.87 12.68
N LYS A 66 -0.85 -12.61 12.29
CA LYS A 66 -2.08 -12.05 11.70
C LYS A 66 -2.01 -11.84 10.19
N CYS A 67 -0.80 -11.73 9.64
CA CYS A 67 -0.56 -11.39 8.24
C CYS A 67 0.30 -12.45 7.55
N ARG A 68 0.24 -12.49 6.23
CA ARG A 68 1.16 -13.30 5.42
C ARG A 68 2.39 -12.46 5.08
N MET A 69 3.54 -12.87 5.61
CA MET A 69 4.80 -12.14 5.43
C MET A 69 5.58 -12.65 4.23
N CYS A 70 6.18 -11.73 3.48
CA CYS A 70 7.10 -11.99 2.38
C CYS A 70 8.45 -11.34 2.70
N PHE A 71 9.50 -12.14 2.89
CA PHE A 71 10.84 -11.68 3.27
C PHE A 71 11.85 -11.81 2.13
N THR A 72 11.50 -12.54 1.05
CA THR A 72 12.36 -12.74 -0.13
C THR A 72 11.61 -12.42 -1.42
N GLU A 73 12.35 -12.14 -2.48
CA GLU A 73 11.79 -11.85 -3.81
C GLU A 73 11.01 -13.04 -4.36
N GLU A 74 11.45 -14.28 -4.10
CA GLU A 74 10.77 -15.50 -4.52
C GLU A 74 9.43 -15.66 -3.81
N ASN A 75 9.40 -15.46 -2.48
CA ASN A 75 8.17 -15.51 -1.69
C ASN A 75 7.19 -14.43 -2.15
N LEU A 76 7.71 -13.23 -2.42
CA LEU A 76 6.91 -12.14 -2.95
C LEU A 76 6.31 -12.48 -4.32
N ARG A 77 7.14 -12.97 -5.26
CA ARG A 77 6.65 -13.40 -6.58
C ARG A 77 5.53 -14.43 -6.46
N TYR A 78 5.74 -15.45 -5.61
CA TYR A 78 4.73 -16.48 -5.36
C TYR A 78 3.43 -15.88 -4.78
N THR A 79 3.53 -15.00 -3.80
CA THR A 79 2.37 -14.30 -3.20
C THR A 79 1.62 -13.47 -4.25
N LEU A 80 2.32 -12.74 -5.09
CA LEU A 80 1.70 -11.96 -6.16
C LEU A 80 1.09 -12.85 -7.24
N ASP A 81 1.65 -14.04 -7.53
CA ASP A 81 1.02 -15.05 -8.39
C ASP A 81 -0.34 -15.46 -7.84
N GLN A 82 -0.41 -15.74 -6.54
CA GLN A 82 -1.67 -16.10 -5.87
C GLN A 82 -2.69 -14.95 -5.94
N LEU A 83 -2.27 -13.71 -5.67
CA LEU A 83 -3.18 -12.55 -5.73
C LEU A 83 -3.71 -12.31 -7.15
N VAL A 84 -2.89 -12.49 -8.18
CA VAL A 84 -3.33 -12.39 -9.59
C VAL A 84 -4.26 -13.56 -9.95
N ALA A 85 -3.99 -14.77 -9.47
CA ALA A 85 -4.89 -15.91 -9.67
C ALA A 85 -6.27 -15.68 -9.01
N VAL A 86 -6.30 -15.12 -7.79
CA VAL A 86 -7.56 -14.72 -7.13
C VAL A 86 -8.27 -13.63 -7.92
N LEU A 87 -7.55 -12.65 -8.46
CA LEU A 87 -8.12 -11.60 -9.31
C LEU A 87 -8.84 -12.21 -10.53
N GLU A 88 -8.19 -13.12 -11.26
CA GLU A 88 -8.79 -13.77 -12.42
C GLU A 88 -9.96 -14.68 -12.03
N TYR A 89 -9.88 -15.39 -10.92
CA TYR A 89 -11.00 -16.18 -10.39
C TYR A 89 -12.20 -15.28 -10.09
N ARG A 90 -12.01 -14.18 -9.34
CA ARG A 90 -13.09 -13.23 -8.99
C ARG A 90 -13.70 -12.58 -10.24
N LYS A 91 -12.87 -12.22 -11.20
CA LYS A 91 -13.29 -11.65 -12.48
C LYS A 91 -14.27 -12.58 -13.22
N ASN A 92 -13.95 -13.88 -13.30
CA ASN A 92 -14.80 -14.87 -13.92
C ASN A 92 -16.09 -15.09 -13.12
N ALA A 93 -16.01 -15.19 -11.79
CA ALA A 93 -17.16 -15.36 -10.91
C ALA A 93 -18.12 -14.17 -10.98
N PHE A 94 -17.59 -12.93 -10.92
CA PHE A 94 -18.42 -11.72 -10.99
C PHE A 94 -19.07 -11.58 -12.35
N LYS A 95 -18.36 -11.90 -13.43
CA LYS A 95 -18.91 -11.91 -14.79
C LYS A 95 -20.06 -12.90 -14.92
N ALA A 96 -19.91 -14.11 -14.38
CA ALA A 96 -20.95 -15.15 -14.43
C ALA A 96 -22.24 -14.75 -13.69
N LEU A 97 -22.12 -13.96 -12.63
CA LEU A 97 -23.23 -13.50 -11.79
C LEU A 97 -23.73 -12.07 -12.14
N GLY A 98 -23.10 -11.41 -13.12
CA GLY A 98 -23.44 -10.03 -13.50
C GLY A 98 -23.08 -9.00 -12.43
N CYS A 99 -22.16 -9.30 -11.52
CA CYS A 99 -21.74 -8.40 -10.45
C CYS A 99 -20.65 -7.45 -10.94
N PRO A 100 -20.78 -6.12 -10.78
CA PRO A 100 -19.77 -5.17 -11.24
C PRO A 100 -18.55 -5.08 -10.31
N ASN A 101 -18.68 -5.48 -9.05
CA ASN A 101 -17.62 -5.38 -8.04
C ASN A 101 -17.86 -6.34 -6.86
N ILE A 102 -16.88 -6.39 -5.93
CA ILE A 102 -16.91 -7.26 -4.74
C ILE A 102 -18.08 -6.93 -3.81
N ASP A 103 -18.50 -5.67 -3.71
CA ASP A 103 -19.59 -5.28 -2.81
C ASP A 103 -20.92 -5.84 -3.35
N ALA A 104 -21.20 -5.66 -4.64
CA ALA A 104 -22.38 -6.24 -5.29
C ALA A 104 -22.36 -7.79 -5.25
N TYR A 105 -21.19 -8.40 -5.40
CA TYR A 105 -21.06 -9.85 -5.23
C TYR A 105 -21.39 -10.28 -3.80
N ASN A 106 -20.87 -9.58 -2.79
CA ASN A 106 -21.09 -9.90 -1.39
C ASN A 106 -22.54 -9.70 -0.90
N GLU A 107 -23.31 -8.85 -1.58
CA GLU A 107 -24.74 -8.67 -1.30
C GLU A 107 -25.59 -9.93 -1.62
N ILE A 108 -25.12 -10.75 -2.57
CA ILE A 108 -25.88 -11.94 -3.03
C ILE A 108 -25.19 -13.26 -2.66
N ALA A 109 -23.92 -13.20 -2.22
CA ALA A 109 -23.15 -14.40 -1.93
C ALA A 109 -23.50 -15.00 -0.56
N GLU A 110 -23.71 -16.31 -0.48
CA GLU A 110 -23.83 -17.03 0.80
C GLU A 110 -22.59 -16.89 1.69
N ARG A 111 -21.40 -16.75 1.06
CA ARG A 111 -20.13 -16.55 1.73
C ARG A 111 -19.43 -15.31 1.15
N PRO A 112 -19.50 -14.18 1.86
CA PRO A 112 -18.85 -12.95 1.41
C PRO A 112 -17.32 -13.11 1.25
N LEU A 113 -16.78 -12.55 0.19
CA LEU A 113 -15.36 -12.51 -0.08
C LEU A 113 -14.69 -11.41 0.75
N GLN A 114 -13.55 -11.74 1.34
CA GLN A 114 -12.72 -10.76 2.03
C GLN A 114 -11.96 -9.87 1.04
N ARG A 115 -11.71 -8.62 1.42
CA ARG A 115 -10.74 -7.78 0.71
C ARG A 115 -9.33 -8.27 1.01
N LEU A 116 -8.46 -8.21 -0.01
CA LEU A 116 -7.05 -8.58 0.10
C LEU A 116 -6.22 -7.32 0.01
N ILE A 117 -5.29 -7.16 0.92
CA ILE A 117 -4.41 -5.99 0.96
C ILE A 117 -2.96 -6.46 0.88
N PHE A 118 -2.27 -6.02 -0.15
CA PHE A 118 -0.82 -6.16 -0.24
C PHE A 118 -0.15 -4.85 0.17
N ALA A 119 0.76 -4.93 1.13
CA ALA A 119 1.50 -3.80 1.67
C ALA A 119 3.01 -3.99 1.55
N CYS A 120 3.74 -2.88 1.33
CA CYS A 120 5.19 -2.85 1.36
C CYS A 120 5.65 -1.53 2.00
N ASP A 121 6.52 -1.60 3.03
CA ASP A 121 7.02 -0.39 3.73
C ASP A 121 8.11 0.34 2.93
N GLU A 122 8.88 -0.38 2.08
CA GLU A 122 9.89 0.23 1.24
C GLU A 122 9.89 -0.39 -0.17
N VAL A 123 9.01 0.15 -1.02
CA VAL A 123 8.87 -0.35 -2.40
C VAL A 123 10.13 -0.15 -3.24
N ALA A 124 10.93 0.86 -2.91
CA ALA A 124 12.19 1.10 -3.57
C ALA A 124 13.19 -0.04 -3.34
N GLU A 125 13.22 -0.63 -2.15
CA GLU A 125 14.06 -1.79 -1.85
C GLU A 125 13.56 -3.04 -2.57
N MET A 126 12.25 -3.20 -2.64
CA MET A 126 11.58 -4.32 -3.31
C MET A 126 11.81 -4.35 -4.83
N LEU A 127 11.93 -3.20 -5.49
CA LEU A 127 12.02 -3.11 -6.95
C LEU A 127 13.39 -2.66 -7.46
N ASP A 128 14.39 -2.50 -6.59
CA ASP A 128 15.74 -2.04 -6.96
C ASP A 128 16.47 -3.07 -7.84
N LYS A 129 16.72 -2.68 -9.09
CA LYS A 129 17.45 -3.48 -10.08
C LYS A 129 18.94 -3.17 -10.11
N THR A 130 19.43 -2.28 -9.25
CA THR A 130 20.83 -1.85 -9.20
C THR A 130 21.73 -3.02 -8.84
N GLY A 131 22.75 -3.28 -9.66
CA GLY A 131 23.66 -4.40 -9.43
C GLY A 131 23.06 -5.81 -9.60
N ALA A 132 21.78 -5.92 -9.99
CA ALA A 132 21.14 -7.21 -10.21
C ALA A 132 21.71 -7.91 -11.46
N ASP A 133 21.92 -9.22 -11.36
CA ASP A 133 22.19 -10.08 -12.51
C ASP A 133 20.95 -10.27 -13.41
N ASN A 134 21.10 -10.99 -14.52
CA ASN A 134 20.01 -11.18 -15.47
C ASN A 134 18.83 -11.98 -14.90
N GLU A 135 19.07 -12.95 -14.02
CA GLU A 135 18.03 -13.79 -13.44
C GLU A 135 17.20 -12.97 -12.42
N ARG A 136 17.88 -12.21 -11.55
CA ARG A 136 17.21 -11.31 -10.61
C ARG A 136 16.44 -10.20 -11.33
N LYS A 137 16.99 -9.62 -12.42
CA LYS A 137 16.26 -8.64 -13.25
C LYS A 137 14.98 -9.21 -13.84
N LYS A 138 14.98 -10.47 -14.30
CA LYS A 138 13.77 -11.16 -14.78
C LYS A 138 12.75 -11.37 -13.66
N LEU A 139 13.20 -11.77 -12.48
CA LEU A 139 12.34 -11.95 -11.30
C LEU A 139 11.67 -10.63 -10.90
N LEU A 140 12.44 -9.54 -10.79
CA LEU A 140 11.93 -8.21 -10.47
C LEU A 140 10.94 -7.69 -11.53
N ALA A 141 11.20 -7.95 -12.82
CA ALA A 141 10.27 -7.61 -13.90
C ALA A 141 8.94 -8.40 -13.78
N GLN A 142 8.95 -9.65 -13.36
CA GLN A 142 7.74 -10.42 -13.08
C GLN A 142 6.95 -9.83 -11.90
N ILE A 143 7.63 -9.49 -10.81
CA ILE A 143 7.03 -8.82 -9.63
C ILE A 143 6.36 -7.51 -10.06
N GLU A 144 7.08 -6.66 -10.77
CA GLU A 144 6.59 -5.37 -11.29
C GLU A 144 5.34 -5.53 -12.16
N ASN A 145 5.34 -6.50 -13.09
CA ASN A 145 4.19 -6.78 -13.96
C ASN A 145 2.94 -7.21 -13.17
N LYS A 146 3.10 -8.02 -12.12
CA LYS A 146 2.00 -8.46 -11.26
C LYS A 146 1.44 -7.31 -10.41
N LEU A 147 2.30 -6.50 -9.83
CA LEU A 147 1.89 -5.28 -9.11
C LEU A 147 1.14 -4.33 -10.04
N SER A 148 1.64 -4.12 -11.28
CA SER A 148 0.97 -3.30 -12.29
C SER A 148 -0.40 -3.85 -12.68
N THR A 149 -0.55 -5.17 -12.74
CA THR A 149 -1.83 -5.83 -13.02
C THR A 149 -2.82 -5.59 -11.90
N ILE A 150 -2.40 -5.77 -10.64
CA ILE A 150 -3.24 -5.51 -9.47
C ILE A 150 -3.60 -4.01 -9.38
N ALA A 151 -2.65 -3.11 -9.61
CA ALA A 151 -2.88 -1.67 -9.59
C ALA A 151 -3.97 -1.23 -10.59
N ARG A 152 -3.97 -1.81 -11.79
CA ARG A 152 -4.96 -1.47 -12.84
C ARG A 152 -6.32 -2.13 -12.66
N GLN A 153 -6.40 -3.30 -12.06
CA GLN A 153 -7.60 -4.13 -12.08
C GLN A 153 -8.15 -4.47 -10.69
N GLY A 154 -7.33 -4.38 -9.63
CA GLY A 154 -7.66 -4.87 -8.29
C GLY A 154 -8.90 -4.25 -7.65
N ARG A 155 -9.22 -2.99 -7.98
CA ARG A 155 -10.32 -2.21 -7.35
C ARG A 155 -11.64 -2.97 -7.30
N ALA A 156 -12.16 -3.34 -8.46
CA ALA A 156 -13.47 -4.00 -8.56
C ALA A 156 -13.49 -5.36 -7.86
N PHE A 157 -12.35 -6.02 -7.78
CA PHE A 157 -12.22 -7.37 -7.21
C PHE A 157 -11.75 -7.38 -5.75
N GLY A 158 -11.66 -6.21 -5.10
CA GLY A 158 -11.31 -6.07 -3.69
C GLY A 158 -9.86 -6.45 -3.38
N ILE A 159 -8.92 -6.19 -4.30
CA ILE A 159 -7.49 -6.39 -4.11
C ILE A 159 -6.81 -5.02 -4.13
N HIS A 160 -6.16 -4.66 -3.03
CA HIS A 160 -5.66 -3.32 -2.79
C HIS A 160 -4.15 -3.32 -2.54
N LEU A 161 -3.47 -2.26 -3.00
CA LEU A 161 -2.05 -2.02 -2.75
C LEU A 161 -1.87 -0.85 -1.79
N ILE A 162 -1.02 -1.03 -0.77
CA ILE A 162 -0.53 0.06 0.08
C ILE A 162 0.99 0.04 -0.01
N LEU A 163 1.54 0.93 -0.83
CA LEU A 163 2.98 0.99 -1.09
C LEU A 163 3.58 2.20 -0.41
N ALA A 164 4.70 2.00 0.26
CA ALA A 164 5.39 3.08 0.95
C ALA A 164 6.85 3.17 0.50
N THR A 165 7.43 4.38 0.53
CA THR A 165 8.85 4.61 0.25
C THR A 165 9.37 5.82 1.00
N GLN A 166 10.66 5.78 1.34
CA GLN A 166 11.43 6.91 1.85
C GLN A 166 12.49 7.40 0.87
N ARG A 167 12.71 6.67 -0.24
CA ARG A 167 13.76 7.00 -1.21
C ARG A 167 13.24 7.96 -2.28
N PRO A 168 13.97 9.05 -2.53
CA PRO A 168 13.61 10.04 -3.54
C PRO A 168 14.08 9.60 -4.95
N ASP A 169 13.69 8.40 -5.40
CA ASP A 169 14.03 7.89 -6.72
C ASP A 169 12.77 7.60 -7.53
N ALA A 170 12.50 8.49 -8.49
CA ALA A 170 11.32 8.43 -9.36
C ALA A 170 11.34 7.22 -10.32
N THR A 171 12.50 6.59 -10.54
CA THR A 171 12.66 5.49 -11.50
C THR A 171 12.26 4.15 -10.90
N ILE A 172 12.20 4.04 -9.58
CA ILE A 172 11.99 2.79 -8.86
C ILE A 172 10.52 2.36 -8.88
N ILE A 173 9.58 3.32 -8.76
CA ILE A 173 8.16 2.99 -8.85
C ILE A 173 7.70 3.23 -10.30
N PRO A 174 7.45 2.16 -11.08
CA PRO A 174 7.02 2.31 -12.46
C PRO A 174 5.78 3.20 -12.58
N GLY A 175 5.74 4.03 -13.61
CA GLY A 175 4.62 4.94 -13.85
C GLY A 175 3.26 4.23 -13.92
N GLN A 176 3.23 2.99 -14.46
CA GLN A 176 2.01 2.18 -14.49
C GLN A 176 1.48 1.82 -13.10
N ILE A 177 2.33 1.67 -12.09
CA ILE A 177 1.92 1.46 -10.70
C ILE A 177 1.52 2.81 -10.10
N ARG A 178 2.42 3.80 -10.17
CA ARG A 178 2.23 5.12 -9.54
C ARG A 178 0.97 5.83 -10.01
N ASN A 179 0.63 5.74 -11.30
CA ASN A 179 -0.55 6.40 -11.88
C ASN A 179 -1.88 5.77 -11.44
N ASN A 180 -1.86 4.59 -10.84
CA ASN A 180 -3.03 3.92 -10.27
C ASN A 180 -3.07 4.01 -8.73
N MET A 181 -2.16 4.77 -8.11
CA MET A 181 -2.19 5.09 -6.69
C MET A 181 -3.01 6.35 -6.46
N ASP A 182 -4.32 6.17 -6.25
CA ASP A 182 -5.29 7.27 -6.20
C ASP A 182 -5.19 8.09 -4.91
N PHE A 183 -4.84 7.45 -3.79
CA PHE A 183 -4.64 8.15 -2.53
C PHE A 183 -3.16 8.27 -2.20
N ARG A 184 -2.70 9.49 -2.15
CA ARG A 184 -1.29 9.80 -1.93
C ARG A 184 -1.12 10.61 -0.67
N VAL A 185 -0.19 10.18 0.18
CA VAL A 185 0.09 10.82 1.46
C VAL A 185 1.60 10.93 1.62
N CYS A 186 2.07 12.11 1.97
CA CYS A 186 3.48 12.34 2.24
C CYS A 186 3.66 12.97 3.63
N GLY A 187 4.56 12.41 4.40
CA GLY A 187 5.05 13.02 5.63
C GLY A 187 6.20 13.98 5.33
N ARG A 188 7.02 14.26 6.33
CA ARG A 188 8.23 15.06 6.14
C ARG A 188 9.06 14.49 4.98
N ALA A 189 9.42 15.35 4.02
CA ALA A 189 10.15 14.99 2.82
C ALA A 189 11.00 16.17 2.33
N ASP A 190 11.98 15.88 1.46
CA ASP A 190 12.56 16.90 0.59
C ASP A 190 11.68 17.17 -0.65
N SER A 191 12.05 18.14 -1.46
CA SER A 191 11.29 18.50 -2.66
C SER A 191 11.20 17.37 -3.68
N VAL A 192 12.24 16.52 -3.79
CA VAL A 192 12.28 15.41 -4.75
C VAL A 192 11.31 14.31 -4.33
N LEU A 193 11.36 13.87 -3.07
CA LEU A 193 10.44 12.86 -2.56
C LEU A 193 9.00 13.36 -2.58
N SER A 194 8.76 14.63 -2.20
CA SER A 194 7.43 15.25 -2.28
C SER A 194 6.89 15.20 -3.71
N GLN A 195 7.70 15.59 -4.70
CA GLN A 195 7.32 15.56 -6.11
C GLN A 195 7.02 14.14 -6.61
N ILE A 196 7.75 13.12 -6.15
CA ILE A 196 7.52 11.73 -6.52
C ILE A 196 6.21 11.20 -5.97
N ILE A 197 5.89 11.54 -4.72
CA ILE A 197 4.70 11.03 -4.04
C ILE A 197 3.45 11.81 -4.44
N LEU A 198 3.50 13.15 -4.37
CA LEU A 198 2.33 14.03 -4.48
C LEU A 198 2.18 14.68 -5.86
N ASP A 199 3.15 14.53 -6.76
CA ASP A 199 3.30 15.30 -8.01
C ASP A 199 3.46 16.82 -7.79
N ASN A 200 3.84 17.23 -6.57
CA ASN A 200 4.13 18.61 -6.18
C ASN A 200 5.10 18.66 -4.99
N THR A 201 5.52 19.86 -4.58
CA THR A 201 6.49 20.08 -3.49
C THR A 201 5.85 20.37 -2.12
N SER A 202 4.55 20.26 -1.98
CA SER A 202 3.80 20.70 -0.80
C SER A 202 4.24 20.03 0.51
N ALA A 203 4.67 18.76 0.49
CA ALA A 203 5.17 18.12 1.71
C ALA A 203 6.49 18.74 2.20
N ALA A 204 7.38 19.11 1.27
CA ALA A 204 8.63 19.79 1.61
C ALA A 204 8.44 21.21 2.14
N GLU A 205 7.39 21.89 1.66
CA GLU A 205 7.07 23.29 2.01
C GLU A 205 6.24 23.41 3.29
N GLN A 206 5.28 22.49 3.50
CA GLN A 206 4.27 22.64 4.56
C GLN A 206 4.52 21.75 5.78
N ILE A 207 5.30 20.66 5.65
CA ILE A 207 5.62 19.80 6.80
C ILE A 207 6.96 20.23 7.39
N PRO A 208 6.99 20.71 8.65
CA PRO A 208 8.23 21.11 9.31
C PRO A 208 9.26 19.96 9.38
N LYS A 209 10.55 20.30 9.31
CA LYS A 209 11.65 19.30 9.28
C LYS A 209 11.76 18.46 10.55
N ASP A 210 11.26 18.94 11.67
CA ASP A 210 11.22 18.30 12.98
C ASP A 210 9.90 17.57 13.26
N ALA A 211 8.88 17.77 12.41
CA ALA A 211 7.57 17.16 12.59
C ALA A 211 7.62 15.63 12.44
N ARG A 212 6.93 14.94 13.36
CA ARG A 212 6.71 13.49 13.32
C ARG A 212 5.23 13.20 13.32
N GLY A 213 4.82 12.24 12.49
CA GLY A 213 3.41 11.87 12.35
C GLY A 213 2.54 12.93 11.72
N ARG A 214 3.14 14.00 11.15
CA ARG A 214 2.42 14.99 10.36
C ARG A 214 2.55 14.67 8.89
N PHE A 215 1.41 14.70 8.20
CA PHE A 215 1.29 14.30 6.81
C PHE A 215 0.46 15.29 6.02
N ILE A 216 0.61 15.25 4.70
CA ILE A 216 -0.22 15.96 3.75
C ILE A 216 -0.72 14.98 2.69
N THR A 217 -1.99 15.07 2.33
CA THR A 217 -2.61 14.29 1.25
C THR A 217 -2.40 14.96 -0.12
N GLY A 218 -2.65 14.24 -1.19
CA GLY A 218 -2.52 14.76 -2.56
C GLY A 218 -3.44 15.96 -2.87
N ASP A 219 -4.54 16.12 -2.13
CA ASP A 219 -5.45 17.27 -2.21
C ASP A 219 -5.03 18.47 -1.33
N GLY A 220 -3.88 18.36 -0.64
CA GLY A 220 -3.33 19.41 0.19
C GLY A 220 -3.82 19.44 1.64
N THR A 221 -4.59 18.46 2.09
CA THR A 221 -5.04 18.38 3.49
C THR A 221 -3.91 17.95 4.41
N VAL A 222 -3.49 18.86 5.31
CA VAL A 222 -2.49 18.57 6.35
C VAL A 222 -3.17 17.97 7.57
N PHE A 223 -2.61 16.88 8.11
CA PHE A 223 -3.15 16.20 9.29
C PHE A 223 -2.07 15.62 10.20
N GLN A 224 -2.40 15.42 11.46
CA GLN A 224 -1.61 14.65 12.42
C GLN A 224 -2.13 13.22 12.45
N GLY A 225 -1.26 12.25 12.13
CA GLY A 225 -1.61 10.84 12.15
C GLY A 225 -1.87 10.33 13.57
N TYR A 226 -2.83 9.41 13.71
CA TYR A 226 -3.07 8.73 14.97
C TYR A 226 -1.96 7.74 15.29
N LEU A 227 -1.70 7.58 16.59
CA LEU A 227 -0.93 6.47 17.13
C LEU A 227 -1.89 5.33 17.52
N PHE A 228 -1.37 4.11 17.51
CA PHE A 228 -2.09 2.95 18.02
C PHE A 228 -1.11 2.05 18.76
N ASP A 229 -1.65 1.23 19.66
CA ASP A 229 -0.91 0.22 20.39
C ASP A 229 -0.93 -1.10 19.58
N GLU A 230 0.24 -1.57 19.14
CA GLU A 230 0.39 -2.83 18.40
C GLU A 230 -0.03 -4.06 19.23
N GLY A 231 -0.02 -3.94 20.57
CA GLY A 231 -0.54 -4.97 21.47
C GLY A 231 -2.05 -5.19 21.37
N GLN A 232 -2.76 -4.31 20.68
CA GLN A 232 -4.21 -4.41 20.43
C GLN A 232 -4.57 -5.08 19.09
N LEU A 233 -3.60 -5.64 18.39
CA LEU A 233 -3.78 -6.34 17.10
C LEU A 233 -4.45 -7.75 17.26
#